data_6f861c5a18fd7fefb6128f5371e95b44
#
_entry.id   6f861c5a18fd7fefb6128f5371e95b44
#
_cell.length_a   1.000
_cell.length_b   1.000
_cell.length_c   1.000
_cell.angle_alpha   90.00
_cell.angle_beta   90.00
_cell.angle_gamma   90.00
#
_symmetry.space_group_name_H-M   'P 1'
#
loop_
_entity.id
_entity.type
_entity.pdbx_description
1 polymer ?
#
loop_
_entity_poly.entity_id
_entity_poly.type
_entity_poly.pdbx_seq_one_letter_code
_entity_poly.pdbx_strand_id
1 'polypeptide(L)'
;MPLAALPPEALDWLIGVWLFALGGAVGSFLNVVIYRLPLGMSLVQPGSHCPACKHPIRWFHNVPILGWLILRGRCRDCRAKISARYPLVEALTAGLFALLGVVECLGEGANLPVPVAGPLLLYGICAYHLLLLCTLLTAAMIEGDGHRVPLRLALPTLLVGWSAPLVWPQLHPVPALPAWWVFLDGWTGGLTDGAIGLAAGMILGWLAAHWCAPEQRPGMVLGPACVGLFLGWQAIVVLTLVTLAIHLPLSAVARLRPRARRIPPTAWLALAALGWILCWSWLLGGPQ
;
A
#
# COMPACT_ATOMS: atom_id res chain seq x y z
N MET A 1 5.13 30.58 20.06
CA MET A 1 6.28 29.75 20.48
C MET A 1 6.93 29.19 19.22
N PRO A 2 8.23 29.32 18.98
CA PRO A 2 8.87 28.66 17.84
C PRO A 2 8.85 27.15 18.04
N LEU A 3 8.62 26.37 16.96
CA LEU A 3 8.60 24.89 16.96
C LEU A 3 9.88 24.27 17.62
N ALA A 4 11.01 24.99 17.54
CA ALA A 4 12.28 24.59 18.17
C ALA A 4 12.28 24.62 19.71
N ALA A 5 11.20 25.08 20.36
CA ALA A 5 11.06 25.12 21.83
C ALA A 5 10.21 23.93 22.37
N LEU A 6 9.74 23.03 21.52
CA LEU A 6 9.00 21.83 21.95
C LEU A 6 10.00 20.74 22.38
N PRO A 7 9.69 19.98 23.44
CA PRO A 7 10.48 18.79 23.79
C PRO A 7 10.42 17.76 22.63
N PRO A 8 11.50 17.01 22.38
CA PRO A 8 11.58 16.05 21.25
C PRO A 8 10.37 15.12 21.19
N GLU A 9 9.93 14.59 22.32
CA GLU A 9 8.77 13.71 22.43
C GLU A 9 7.47 14.37 21.92
N ALA A 10 7.28 15.67 22.17
CA ALA A 10 6.10 16.38 21.70
C ALA A 10 6.13 16.57 20.18
N LEU A 11 7.30 16.72 19.58
CA LEU A 11 7.47 16.81 18.14
C LEU A 11 7.13 15.48 17.48
N ASP A 12 7.59 14.36 18.05
CA ASP A 12 7.30 13.00 17.55
C ASP A 12 5.79 12.71 17.58
N TRP A 13 5.10 13.08 18.65
CA TRP A 13 3.64 12.98 18.73
C TRP A 13 2.94 13.82 17.67
N LEU A 14 3.40 15.04 17.44
CA LEU A 14 2.84 15.93 16.40
C LEU A 14 3.03 15.33 15.00
N ILE A 15 4.21 14.79 14.70
CA ILE A 15 4.51 14.11 13.43
C ILE A 15 3.59 12.89 13.28
N GLY A 16 3.44 12.07 14.31
CA GLY A 16 2.56 10.89 14.28
C GLY A 16 1.10 11.25 14.02
N VAL A 17 0.57 12.26 14.71
CA VAL A 17 -0.80 12.76 14.50
C VAL A 17 -0.98 13.33 13.10
N TRP A 18 0.00 14.10 12.61
CA TRP A 18 -0.03 14.66 11.26
C TRP A 18 -0.03 13.56 10.18
N LEU A 19 0.83 12.55 10.32
CA LEU A 19 0.87 11.41 9.41
C LEU A 19 -0.44 10.62 9.45
N PHE A 20 -1.02 10.40 10.63
CA PHE A 20 -2.34 9.78 10.75
C PHE A 20 -3.42 10.57 10.01
N ALA A 21 -3.45 11.90 10.18
CA ALA A 21 -4.41 12.76 9.50
C ALA A 21 -4.21 12.75 7.97
N LEU A 22 -2.93 12.82 7.52
CA LEU A 22 -2.58 12.73 6.10
C LEU A 22 -2.99 11.38 5.51
N GLY A 23 -2.71 10.28 6.22
CA GLY A 23 -3.13 8.94 5.82
C GLY A 23 -4.66 8.80 5.72
N GLY A 24 -5.40 9.42 6.64
CA GLY A 24 -6.87 9.48 6.56
C GLY A 24 -7.35 10.21 5.31
N ALA A 25 -6.74 11.35 4.97
CA ALA A 25 -7.07 12.10 3.76
C ALA A 25 -6.75 11.29 2.48
N VAL A 26 -5.61 10.62 2.43
CA VAL A 26 -5.26 9.68 1.35
C VAL A 26 -6.30 8.55 1.29
N GLY A 27 -6.68 7.94 2.42
CA GLY A 27 -7.67 6.88 2.48
C GLY A 27 -9.04 7.31 1.96
N SER A 28 -9.45 8.55 2.23
CA SER A 28 -10.67 9.13 1.68
C SER A 28 -10.61 9.24 0.15
N PHE A 29 -9.47 9.65 -0.41
CA PHE A 29 -9.23 9.63 -1.85
C PHE A 29 -9.21 8.19 -2.41
N LEU A 30 -8.56 7.25 -1.72
CA LEU A 30 -8.54 5.85 -2.15
C LEU A 30 -9.96 5.25 -2.23
N ASN A 31 -10.90 5.63 -1.38
CA ASN A 31 -12.30 5.23 -1.51
C ASN A 31 -12.89 5.65 -2.87
N VAL A 32 -12.54 6.83 -3.37
CA VAL A 32 -12.95 7.28 -4.71
C VAL A 32 -12.30 6.43 -5.81
N VAL A 33 -11.01 6.13 -5.67
CA VAL A 33 -10.26 5.28 -6.61
C VAL A 33 -10.86 3.88 -6.66
N ILE A 34 -11.09 3.25 -5.49
CA ILE A 34 -11.65 1.90 -5.37
C ILE A 34 -13.00 1.79 -6.09
N TYR A 35 -13.85 2.80 -5.96
CA TYR A 35 -15.18 2.77 -6.57
C TYR A 35 -15.15 3.15 -8.05
N ARG A 36 -14.46 4.24 -8.42
CA ARG A 36 -14.57 4.84 -9.75
C ARG A 36 -13.65 4.23 -10.79
N LEU A 37 -12.43 3.84 -10.39
CA LEU A 37 -11.43 3.40 -11.35
C LEU A 37 -11.80 2.11 -12.09
N PRO A 38 -12.35 1.06 -11.45
CA PRO A 38 -12.80 -0.15 -12.14
C PRO A 38 -13.96 0.10 -13.11
N LEU A 39 -14.78 1.11 -12.81
CA LEU A 39 -15.93 1.50 -13.64
C LEU A 39 -15.57 2.48 -14.76
N GLY A 40 -14.28 2.86 -14.90
CA GLY A 40 -13.83 3.82 -15.91
C GLY A 40 -14.34 5.26 -15.69
N MET A 41 -14.79 5.58 -14.47
CA MET A 41 -15.32 6.90 -14.13
C MET A 41 -14.19 7.90 -13.82
N SER A 42 -14.48 9.20 -13.99
CA SER A 42 -13.55 10.27 -13.62
C SER A 42 -13.29 10.29 -12.12
N LEU A 43 -12.01 10.39 -11.73
CA LEU A 43 -11.60 10.51 -10.31
C LEU A 43 -11.84 11.92 -9.75
N VAL A 44 -12.00 12.92 -10.63
CA VAL A 44 -12.12 14.33 -10.25
C VAL A 44 -13.59 14.76 -10.19
N GLN A 45 -14.39 14.40 -11.19
CA GLN A 45 -15.78 14.83 -11.31
C GLN A 45 -16.76 13.65 -11.40
N PRO A 46 -17.95 13.77 -10.81
CA PRO A 46 -18.39 14.85 -9.89
C PRO A 46 -17.70 14.76 -8.53
N GLY A 47 -17.74 15.86 -7.74
CA GLY A 47 -17.26 15.86 -6.36
C GLY A 47 -17.99 14.86 -5.47
N SER A 48 -17.60 14.79 -4.19
CA SER A 48 -18.23 13.89 -3.22
C SER A 48 -19.71 14.23 -3.01
N HIS A 49 -20.59 13.28 -3.26
CA HIS A 49 -22.06 13.43 -3.15
C HIS A 49 -22.70 12.15 -2.62
N CYS A 50 -23.89 12.30 -2.05
CA CYS A 50 -24.70 11.16 -1.63
C CYS A 50 -25.22 10.38 -2.85
N PRO A 51 -24.99 9.05 -2.96
CA PRO A 51 -25.48 8.28 -4.11
C PRO A 51 -27.02 8.22 -4.18
N ALA A 52 -27.72 8.36 -3.06
CA ALA A 52 -29.18 8.27 -3.01
C ALA A 52 -29.87 9.60 -3.38
N CYS A 53 -29.47 10.72 -2.78
CA CYS A 53 -30.15 12.01 -3.00
C CYS A 53 -29.35 12.98 -3.88
N LYS A 54 -28.13 12.61 -4.30
CA LYS A 54 -27.22 13.40 -5.15
C LYS A 54 -26.76 14.74 -4.56
N HIS A 55 -27.15 15.07 -3.32
CA HIS A 55 -26.66 16.27 -2.66
C HIS A 55 -25.15 16.19 -2.42
N PRO A 56 -24.42 17.29 -2.64
CA PRO A 56 -22.98 17.35 -2.36
C PRO A 56 -22.70 17.21 -0.87
N ILE A 57 -21.64 16.48 -0.53
CA ILE A 57 -21.21 16.33 0.85
C ILE A 57 -20.49 17.60 1.28
N ARG A 58 -20.92 18.19 2.40
CA ARG A 58 -20.28 19.38 2.97
C ARG A 58 -18.88 19.04 3.43
N TRP A 59 -17.92 19.96 3.26
CA TRP A 59 -16.50 19.71 3.55
C TRP A 59 -16.24 19.18 4.96
N PHE A 60 -16.96 19.69 6.01
CA PHE A 60 -16.82 19.24 7.39
C PHE A 60 -17.49 17.88 7.69
N HIS A 61 -18.34 17.38 6.80
CA HIS A 61 -18.83 16.00 6.83
C HIS A 61 -17.97 15.04 6.00
N ASN A 62 -17.00 15.57 5.27
CA ASN A 62 -16.03 14.80 4.48
C ASN A 62 -14.67 14.67 5.18
N VAL A 63 -14.59 15.06 6.46
CA VAL A 63 -13.39 14.81 7.27
C VAL A 63 -13.26 13.31 7.50
N PRO A 64 -12.11 12.71 7.13
CA PRO A 64 -11.92 11.27 7.19
C PRO A 64 -12.25 10.71 8.58
N ILE A 65 -12.90 9.55 8.63
CA ILE A 65 -13.35 8.84 9.83
C ILE A 65 -14.39 9.66 10.64
N LEU A 66 -14.04 10.90 11.00
CA LEU A 66 -14.87 11.76 11.85
C LEU A 66 -16.21 12.13 11.19
N GLY A 67 -16.23 12.39 9.88
CA GLY A 67 -17.44 12.70 9.15
C GLY A 67 -18.49 11.58 9.28
N TRP A 68 -18.06 10.32 9.14
CA TRP A 68 -18.93 9.17 9.29
C TRP A 68 -19.42 9.01 10.73
N LEU A 69 -18.57 9.20 11.73
CA LEU A 69 -18.90 9.11 13.15
C LEU A 69 -19.91 10.20 13.55
N ILE A 70 -19.68 11.45 13.16
CA ILE A 70 -20.59 12.59 13.43
C ILE A 70 -21.96 12.34 12.80
N LEU A 71 -22.01 11.83 11.57
CA LEU A 71 -23.23 11.50 10.86
C LEU A 71 -23.87 10.18 11.31
N ARG A 72 -23.24 9.44 12.22
CA ARG A 72 -23.68 8.12 12.70
C ARG A 72 -23.97 7.16 11.53
N GLY A 73 -23.14 7.20 10.50
CA GLY A 73 -23.26 6.35 9.32
C GLY A 73 -24.48 6.63 8.44
N ARG A 74 -25.04 7.84 8.46
CA ARG A 74 -26.22 8.20 7.67
C ARG A 74 -26.04 9.54 6.97
N CYS A 75 -26.57 9.64 5.75
CA CYS A 75 -26.59 10.92 5.04
C CYS A 75 -27.35 11.98 5.86
N ARG A 76 -26.81 13.20 5.91
CA ARG A 76 -27.45 14.29 6.64
C ARG A 76 -28.81 14.66 6.07
N ASP A 77 -28.94 14.66 4.74
CA ASP A 77 -30.11 15.19 4.05
C ASP A 77 -31.20 14.13 3.87
N CYS A 78 -30.88 12.93 3.39
CA CYS A 78 -31.89 11.88 3.11
C CYS A 78 -31.84 10.69 4.07
N ARG A 79 -30.94 10.67 5.06
CA ARG A 79 -30.79 9.60 6.05
C ARG A 79 -30.44 8.22 5.50
N ALA A 80 -30.14 8.10 4.21
CA ALA A 80 -29.65 6.87 3.61
C ALA A 80 -28.37 6.38 4.34
N LYS A 81 -28.23 5.07 4.52
CA LYS A 81 -27.08 4.46 5.21
C LYS A 81 -25.80 4.67 4.40
N ILE A 82 -24.72 5.07 5.08
CA ILE A 82 -23.37 5.16 4.55
C ILE A 82 -22.62 3.92 5.04
N SER A 83 -22.01 3.16 4.12
CA SER A 83 -21.26 1.94 4.45
C SER A 83 -20.12 2.24 5.43
N ALA A 84 -19.95 1.39 6.45
CA ALA A 84 -18.82 1.44 7.37
C ALA A 84 -17.46 1.13 6.69
N ARG A 85 -17.48 0.64 5.44
CA ARG A 85 -16.29 0.43 4.63
C ARG A 85 -15.52 1.72 4.38
N TYR A 86 -16.22 2.86 4.19
CA TYR A 86 -15.55 4.15 3.95
C TYR A 86 -14.61 4.54 5.10
N PRO A 87 -15.10 4.69 6.35
CA PRO A 87 -14.22 5.01 7.46
C PRO A 87 -13.22 3.88 7.78
N LEU A 88 -13.50 2.61 7.43
CA LEU A 88 -12.54 1.52 7.60
C LEU A 88 -11.32 1.69 6.69
N VAL A 89 -11.50 2.00 5.40
CA VAL A 89 -10.39 2.25 4.48
C VAL A 89 -9.60 3.48 4.93
N GLU A 90 -10.28 4.54 5.36
CA GLU A 90 -9.65 5.75 5.90
C GLU A 90 -8.81 5.44 7.14
N ALA A 91 -9.34 4.65 8.08
CA ALA A 91 -8.64 4.26 9.30
C ALA A 91 -7.44 3.32 9.03
N LEU A 92 -7.59 2.35 8.12
CA LEU A 92 -6.49 1.47 7.72
C LEU A 92 -5.36 2.27 7.08
N THR A 93 -5.68 3.20 6.18
CA THR A 93 -4.66 4.04 5.54
C THR A 93 -4.01 5.00 6.55
N ALA A 94 -4.81 5.63 7.43
CA ALA A 94 -4.29 6.46 8.52
C ALA A 94 -3.34 5.67 9.44
N GLY A 95 -3.72 4.44 9.79
CA GLY A 95 -2.89 3.54 10.60
C GLY A 95 -1.60 3.14 9.90
N LEU A 96 -1.61 2.88 8.59
CA LEU A 96 -0.40 2.59 7.79
C LEU A 96 0.57 3.77 7.80
N PHE A 97 0.07 4.99 7.59
CA PHE A 97 0.89 6.20 7.60
C PHE A 97 1.52 6.43 8.98
N ALA A 98 0.74 6.31 10.05
CA ALA A 98 1.25 6.45 11.41
C ALA A 98 2.27 5.35 11.75
N LEU A 99 1.97 4.08 11.42
CA LEU A 99 2.83 2.94 11.72
C LEU A 99 4.18 3.06 11.02
N LEU A 100 4.19 3.27 9.69
CA LEU A 100 5.46 3.42 8.96
C LEU A 100 6.19 4.70 9.33
N GLY A 101 5.47 5.79 9.60
CA GLY A 101 6.07 7.01 10.10
C GLY A 101 6.80 6.81 11.43
N VAL A 102 6.19 6.08 12.38
CA VAL A 102 6.85 5.73 13.64
C VAL A 102 8.05 4.81 13.42
N VAL A 103 7.90 3.75 12.62
CA VAL A 103 8.95 2.73 12.46
C VAL A 103 10.11 3.25 11.61
N GLU A 104 9.84 3.93 10.49
CA GLU A 104 10.89 4.32 9.53
C GLU A 104 11.42 5.72 9.79
N CYS A 105 10.55 6.69 10.12
CA CYS A 105 10.99 8.08 10.29
C CYS A 105 11.45 8.35 11.73
N LEU A 106 10.64 8.00 12.73
CA LEU A 106 10.97 8.23 14.14
C LEU A 106 11.90 7.15 14.71
N GLY A 107 11.80 5.91 14.20
CA GLY A 107 12.70 4.81 14.54
C GLY A 107 14.01 4.80 13.76
N GLU A 108 14.33 5.90 13.04
CA GLU A 108 15.57 6.09 12.28
C GLU A 108 15.90 4.93 11.31
N GLY A 109 14.87 4.25 10.78
CA GLY A 109 15.02 3.14 9.84
C GLY A 109 15.51 1.84 10.47
N ALA A 110 15.29 1.62 11.77
CA ALA A 110 15.71 0.40 12.48
C ALA A 110 15.16 -0.90 11.85
N ASN A 111 14.06 -0.82 11.10
CA ASN A 111 13.49 -1.94 10.34
C ASN A 111 14.22 -2.22 9.03
N LEU A 112 15.10 -1.34 8.56
CA LEU A 112 15.79 -1.47 7.29
C LEU A 112 17.05 -2.35 7.42
N PRO A 113 17.42 -3.11 6.39
CA PRO A 113 18.58 -4.03 6.44
C PRO A 113 19.92 -3.33 6.41
N VAL A 114 19.95 -2.05 6.05
CA VAL A 114 21.16 -1.21 6.01
C VAL A 114 20.91 0.14 6.67
N PRO A 115 21.91 0.74 7.32
CA PRO A 115 21.80 2.07 7.89
C PRO A 115 21.50 3.11 6.81
N VAL A 116 20.55 3.99 7.09
CA VAL A 116 20.15 5.08 6.18
C VAL A 116 20.59 6.41 6.75
N ALA A 117 21.34 7.18 5.98
CA ALA A 117 21.86 8.46 6.39
C ALA A 117 20.87 9.60 6.09
N GLY A 118 20.41 10.26 7.16
CA GLY A 118 19.66 11.52 7.11
C GLY A 118 18.14 11.37 6.96
N PRO A 119 17.39 12.33 7.53
CA PRO A 119 15.93 12.26 7.62
C PRO A 119 15.24 12.33 6.26
N LEU A 120 15.80 13.07 5.29
CA LEU A 120 15.17 13.21 3.97
C LEU A 120 15.04 11.86 3.24
N LEU A 121 16.08 11.01 3.34
CA LEU A 121 16.05 9.69 2.73
C LEU A 121 15.07 8.75 3.46
N LEU A 122 14.99 8.82 4.79
CA LEU A 122 14.01 8.06 5.58
C LEU A 122 12.57 8.42 5.20
N TYR A 123 12.24 9.72 5.09
CA TYR A 123 10.93 10.16 4.61
C TYR A 123 10.66 9.69 3.17
N GLY A 124 11.69 9.69 2.31
CA GLY A 124 11.60 9.16 0.94
C GLY A 124 11.26 7.68 0.91
N ILE A 125 11.95 6.87 1.72
CA ILE A 125 11.71 5.42 1.84
C ILE A 125 10.30 5.17 2.39
N CYS A 126 9.90 5.88 3.45
CA CYS A 126 8.56 5.78 4.02
C CYS A 126 7.48 6.10 2.98
N ALA A 127 7.63 7.18 2.22
CA ALA A 127 6.69 7.54 1.15
C ALA A 127 6.67 6.47 0.03
N TYR A 128 7.82 5.89 -0.29
CA TYR A 128 7.97 4.82 -1.28
C TYR A 128 7.20 3.57 -0.83
N HIS A 129 7.40 3.12 0.40
CA HIS A 129 6.68 1.98 0.96
C HIS A 129 5.17 2.25 1.11
N LEU A 130 4.77 3.45 1.52
CA LEU A 130 3.37 3.85 1.61
C LEU A 130 2.67 3.82 0.25
N LEU A 131 3.34 4.26 -0.83
CA LEU A 131 2.78 4.19 -2.18
C LEU A 131 2.50 2.73 -2.59
N LEU A 132 3.43 1.82 -2.36
CA LEU A 132 3.25 0.39 -2.60
C LEU A 132 2.05 -0.16 -1.81
N LEU A 133 2.04 0.05 -0.49
CA LEU A 133 1.00 -0.50 0.39
C LEU A 133 -0.39 0.08 0.09
N CYS A 134 -0.50 1.37 -0.22
CA CYS A 134 -1.75 2.00 -0.67
C CYS A 134 -2.25 1.39 -1.98
N THR A 135 -1.36 1.09 -2.92
CA THR A 135 -1.71 0.44 -4.19
C THR A 135 -2.22 -0.99 -3.94
N LEU A 136 -1.53 -1.78 -3.11
CA LEU A 136 -1.95 -3.13 -2.76
C LEU A 136 -3.27 -3.14 -1.97
N LEU A 137 -3.45 -2.24 -1.01
CA LEU A 137 -4.71 -2.08 -0.27
C LEU A 137 -5.86 -1.75 -1.23
N THR A 138 -5.64 -0.81 -2.15
CA THR A 138 -6.64 -0.43 -3.15
C THR A 138 -6.99 -1.59 -4.07
N ALA A 139 -6.00 -2.34 -4.56
CA ALA A 139 -6.19 -3.54 -5.36
C ALA A 139 -7.01 -4.59 -4.61
N ALA A 140 -6.67 -4.86 -3.35
CA ALA A 140 -7.39 -5.80 -2.50
C ALA A 140 -8.86 -5.40 -2.30
N MET A 141 -9.13 -4.10 -2.13
CA MET A 141 -10.49 -3.60 -1.97
C MET A 141 -11.30 -3.70 -3.27
N ILE A 142 -10.69 -3.42 -4.43
CA ILE A 142 -11.31 -3.59 -5.76
C ILE A 142 -11.68 -5.06 -6.00
N GLU A 143 -10.76 -5.98 -5.72
CA GLU A 143 -11.02 -7.43 -5.83
C GLU A 143 -12.08 -7.90 -4.83
N GLY A 144 -12.06 -7.37 -3.61
CA GLY A 144 -13.07 -7.64 -2.59
C GLY A 144 -14.48 -7.20 -2.99
N ASP A 145 -14.60 -6.24 -3.91
CA ASP A 145 -15.86 -5.82 -4.55
C ASP A 145 -16.24 -6.66 -5.77
N GLY A 146 -15.43 -7.65 -6.14
CA GLY A 146 -15.66 -8.50 -7.30
C GLY A 146 -15.25 -7.86 -8.64
N HIS A 147 -14.49 -6.76 -8.60
CA HIS A 147 -14.00 -6.11 -9.81
C HIS A 147 -12.57 -6.55 -10.14
N ARG A 148 -12.22 -6.46 -11.41
CA ARG A 148 -10.83 -6.65 -11.87
C ARG A 148 -10.00 -5.42 -11.55
N VAL A 149 -8.78 -5.63 -11.07
CA VAL A 149 -7.81 -4.54 -10.85
C VAL A 149 -7.36 -3.97 -12.21
N PRO A 150 -7.64 -2.70 -12.51
CA PRO A 150 -7.23 -2.10 -13.77
C PRO A 150 -5.74 -1.73 -13.74
N LEU A 151 -5.06 -1.88 -14.89
CA LEU A 151 -3.64 -1.50 -15.02
C LEU A 151 -3.39 -0.03 -14.60
N ARG A 152 -4.35 0.85 -14.84
CA ARG A 152 -4.27 2.27 -14.45
C ARG A 152 -4.02 2.49 -12.95
N LEU A 153 -4.38 1.52 -12.09
CA LEU A 153 -4.05 1.58 -10.66
C LEU A 153 -2.55 1.42 -10.42
N ALA A 154 -1.92 0.47 -11.12
CA ALA A 154 -0.51 0.16 -10.93
C ALA A 154 0.43 1.16 -11.63
N LEU A 155 -0.03 1.87 -12.67
CA LEU A 155 0.82 2.77 -13.45
C LEU A 155 1.59 3.81 -12.62
N PRO A 156 0.98 4.59 -11.70
CA PRO A 156 1.73 5.54 -10.88
C PRO A 156 2.81 4.86 -10.03
N THR A 157 2.48 3.70 -9.45
CA THR A 157 3.39 2.91 -8.63
C THR A 157 4.54 2.37 -9.46
N LEU A 158 4.27 1.81 -10.64
CA LEU A 158 5.31 1.34 -11.56
C LEU A 158 6.22 2.47 -12.03
N LEU A 159 5.66 3.64 -12.35
CA LEU A 159 6.44 4.82 -12.76
C LEU A 159 7.36 5.29 -11.63
N VAL A 160 6.84 5.45 -10.42
CA VAL A 160 7.64 5.86 -9.26
C VAL A 160 8.66 4.79 -8.90
N GLY A 161 8.26 3.52 -8.85
CA GLY A 161 9.16 2.40 -8.55
C GLY A 161 10.34 2.30 -9.52
N TRP A 162 10.12 2.64 -10.78
CA TRP A 162 11.15 2.65 -11.81
C TRP A 162 12.03 3.90 -11.77
N SER A 163 11.44 5.08 -11.54
CA SER A 163 12.15 6.37 -11.63
C SER A 163 12.80 6.79 -10.32
N ALA A 164 12.23 6.48 -9.17
CA ALA A 164 12.76 6.93 -7.89
C ALA A 164 14.18 6.41 -7.60
N PRO A 165 14.56 5.15 -7.89
CA PRO A 165 15.92 4.66 -7.72
C PRO A 165 16.96 5.35 -8.61
N LEU A 166 16.56 6.05 -9.69
CA LEU A 166 17.45 6.86 -10.51
C LEU A 166 17.98 8.08 -9.73
N VAL A 167 17.12 8.66 -8.88
CA VAL A 167 17.45 9.82 -8.05
C VAL A 167 18.02 9.38 -6.71
N TRP A 168 17.46 8.30 -6.15
CA TRP A 168 17.83 7.74 -4.84
C TRP A 168 18.08 6.23 -4.95
N PRO A 169 19.28 5.79 -5.38
CA PRO A 169 19.64 4.36 -5.46
C PRO A 169 19.43 3.61 -4.15
N GLN A 170 19.56 4.31 -3.02
CA GLN A 170 19.41 3.76 -1.66
C GLN A 170 17.96 3.34 -1.30
N LEU A 171 16.97 3.64 -2.16
CA LEU A 171 15.61 3.12 -2.00
C LEU A 171 15.53 1.60 -2.18
N HIS A 172 16.53 1.01 -2.84
CA HIS A 172 16.74 -0.44 -2.90
C HIS A 172 17.92 -0.82 -2.01
N PRO A 173 17.68 -1.04 -0.70
CA PRO A 173 18.77 -1.25 0.26
C PRO A 173 19.47 -2.60 0.12
N VAL A 174 18.91 -3.54 -0.64
CA VAL A 174 19.49 -4.87 -0.89
C VAL A 174 19.70 -5.07 -2.38
N PRO A 175 20.94 -5.16 -2.86
CA PRO A 175 21.20 -5.39 -4.28
C PRO A 175 20.71 -6.78 -4.71
N ALA A 176 20.14 -6.87 -5.90
CA ALA A 176 19.66 -8.13 -6.48
C ALA A 176 20.80 -9.10 -6.80
N LEU A 177 21.98 -8.57 -7.10
CA LEU A 177 23.14 -9.34 -7.51
C LEU A 177 24.22 -9.32 -6.42
N PRO A 178 24.99 -10.42 -6.27
CA PRO A 178 26.11 -10.48 -5.34
C PRO A 178 27.16 -9.40 -5.63
N ALA A 179 27.86 -8.91 -4.61
CA ALA A 179 28.84 -7.82 -4.69
C ALA A 179 29.98 -8.06 -5.73
N TRP A 180 30.27 -9.30 -6.07
CA TRP A 180 31.27 -9.65 -7.09
C TRP A 180 30.79 -9.45 -8.55
N TRP A 181 29.49 -9.17 -8.76
CA TRP A 181 28.91 -8.77 -10.05
C TRP A 181 28.79 -7.24 -10.19
N VAL A 182 29.36 -6.49 -9.25
CA VAL A 182 29.22 -5.04 -9.12
C VAL A 182 30.06 -4.29 -10.16
N PHE A 183 29.65 -4.40 -11.43
CA PHE A 183 29.96 -3.37 -12.43
C PHE A 183 28.88 -2.28 -12.49
N LEU A 184 27.86 -2.37 -11.62
CA LEU A 184 26.65 -1.57 -11.66
C LEU A 184 26.45 -0.86 -10.32
N ASP A 185 27.22 0.21 -10.11
CA ASP A 185 27.09 1.05 -8.92
C ASP A 185 26.04 2.16 -9.12
N GLY A 186 25.48 2.66 -8.02
CA GLY A 186 24.59 3.80 -8.00
C GLY A 186 23.25 3.55 -8.74
N TRP A 187 22.88 4.45 -9.66
CA TRP A 187 21.59 4.42 -10.36
C TRP A 187 21.40 3.19 -11.27
N THR A 188 22.48 2.67 -11.85
CA THR A 188 22.43 1.46 -12.70
C THR A 188 22.11 0.22 -11.87
N GLY A 189 22.63 0.13 -10.63
CA GLY A 189 22.28 -0.92 -9.68
C GLY A 189 20.80 -0.89 -9.32
N GLY A 190 20.26 0.27 -8.94
CA GLY A 190 18.85 0.42 -8.61
C GLY A 190 17.90 0.04 -9.75
N LEU A 191 18.24 0.41 -11.00
CA LEU A 191 17.46 0.01 -12.18
C LEU A 191 17.48 -1.51 -12.43
N THR A 192 18.65 -2.14 -12.32
CA THR A 192 18.78 -3.59 -12.54
C THR A 192 18.06 -4.38 -11.47
N ASP A 193 18.15 -3.97 -10.21
CA ASP A 193 17.41 -4.58 -9.10
C ASP A 193 15.91 -4.46 -9.30
N GLY A 194 15.44 -3.27 -9.64
CA GLY A 194 14.03 -3.03 -9.96
C GLY A 194 13.55 -3.86 -11.16
N ALA A 195 14.36 -3.95 -12.24
CA ALA A 195 14.02 -4.74 -13.42
C ALA A 195 13.91 -6.23 -13.11
N ILE A 196 14.88 -6.79 -12.38
CA ILE A 196 14.88 -8.20 -11.96
C ILE A 196 13.67 -8.46 -11.04
N GLY A 197 13.44 -7.59 -10.07
CA GLY A 197 12.29 -7.69 -9.15
C GLY A 197 10.95 -7.62 -9.89
N LEU A 198 10.80 -6.68 -10.82
CA LEU A 198 9.60 -6.54 -11.66
C LEU A 198 9.36 -7.80 -12.49
N ALA A 199 10.40 -8.30 -13.19
CA ALA A 199 10.31 -9.51 -14.01
C ALA A 199 9.97 -10.73 -13.16
N ALA A 200 10.62 -10.93 -12.02
CA ALA A 200 10.32 -12.00 -11.07
C ALA A 200 8.88 -11.90 -10.56
N GLY A 201 8.42 -10.69 -10.18
CA GLY A 201 7.07 -10.46 -9.72
C GLY A 201 6.02 -10.75 -10.80
N MET A 202 6.26 -10.33 -12.04
CA MET A 202 5.36 -10.66 -13.16
C MET A 202 5.28 -12.17 -13.41
N ILE A 203 6.41 -12.87 -13.46
CA ILE A 203 6.46 -14.31 -13.71
C ILE A 203 5.77 -15.08 -12.58
N LEU A 204 6.13 -14.82 -11.33
CA LEU A 204 5.54 -15.47 -10.17
C LEU A 204 4.07 -15.15 -10.03
N GLY A 205 3.68 -13.89 -10.26
CA GLY A 205 2.29 -13.47 -10.24
C GLY A 205 1.47 -14.13 -11.35
N TRP A 206 2.03 -14.25 -12.56
CA TRP A 206 1.37 -14.94 -13.67
C TRP A 206 1.19 -16.45 -13.37
N LEU A 207 2.22 -17.11 -12.85
CA LEU A 207 2.12 -18.50 -12.41
C LEU A 207 1.06 -18.68 -11.32
N ALA A 208 1.08 -17.82 -10.29
CA ALA A 208 0.14 -17.86 -9.18
C ALA A 208 -1.31 -17.56 -9.62
N ALA A 209 -1.50 -16.74 -10.64
CA ALA A 209 -2.82 -16.40 -11.17
C ALA A 209 -3.60 -17.60 -11.72
N HIS A 210 -2.94 -18.72 -12.06
CA HIS A 210 -3.61 -19.94 -12.51
C HIS A 210 -4.48 -20.57 -11.41
N TRP A 211 -4.14 -20.38 -10.14
CA TRP A 211 -4.91 -20.89 -8.99
C TRP A 211 -5.94 -19.88 -8.45
N CYS A 212 -6.00 -18.68 -9.03
CA CYS A 212 -6.92 -17.62 -8.63
C CYS A 212 -8.17 -17.59 -9.51
N ALA A 213 -9.26 -17.01 -8.99
CA ALA A 213 -10.45 -16.75 -9.78
C ALA A 213 -10.14 -15.74 -10.94
N PRO A 214 -10.85 -15.86 -12.10
CA PRO A 214 -10.53 -15.04 -13.28
C PRO A 214 -10.54 -13.52 -13.03
N GLU A 215 -11.39 -13.05 -12.13
CA GLU A 215 -11.47 -11.64 -11.72
C GLU A 215 -10.26 -11.18 -10.89
N GLN A 216 -9.60 -12.08 -10.18
CA GLN A 216 -8.43 -11.82 -9.33
C GLN A 216 -7.08 -11.91 -10.06
N ARG A 217 -7.08 -12.51 -11.26
CA ARG A 217 -5.83 -12.72 -12.04
C ARG A 217 -5.06 -11.44 -12.32
N PRO A 218 -5.69 -10.32 -12.74
CA PRO A 218 -4.94 -9.09 -12.98
C PRO A 218 -4.24 -8.55 -11.74
N GLY A 219 -4.90 -8.56 -10.59
CA GLY A 219 -4.29 -8.12 -9.33
C GLY A 219 -3.18 -9.03 -8.87
N MET A 220 -3.32 -10.37 -9.12
CA MET A 220 -2.28 -11.35 -8.80
C MET A 220 -1.05 -11.26 -9.73
N VAL A 221 -1.12 -10.57 -10.86
CA VAL A 221 0.04 -10.24 -11.70
C VAL A 221 0.59 -8.88 -11.33
N LEU A 222 -0.26 -7.87 -11.24
CA LEU A 222 0.15 -6.48 -11.00
C LEU A 222 0.70 -6.26 -9.57
N GLY A 223 0.09 -6.88 -8.57
CA GLY A 223 0.55 -6.77 -7.18
C GLY A 223 1.97 -7.28 -6.98
N PRO A 224 2.28 -8.54 -7.33
CA PRO A 224 3.65 -9.06 -7.28
C PRO A 224 4.64 -8.28 -8.14
N ALA A 225 4.23 -7.78 -9.31
CA ALA A 225 5.08 -6.92 -10.15
C ALA A 225 5.49 -5.64 -9.41
N CYS A 226 4.52 -4.95 -8.76
CA CYS A 226 4.80 -3.78 -7.94
C CYS A 226 5.68 -4.13 -6.72
N VAL A 227 5.39 -5.22 -6.02
CA VAL A 227 6.18 -5.67 -4.87
C VAL A 227 7.62 -5.99 -5.29
N GLY A 228 7.81 -6.72 -6.38
CA GLY A 228 9.15 -7.05 -6.88
C GLY A 228 9.94 -5.81 -7.29
N LEU A 229 9.28 -4.83 -7.93
CA LEU A 229 9.89 -3.56 -8.30
C LEU A 229 10.33 -2.73 -7.08
N PHE A 230 9.59 -2.79 -5.96
CA PHE A 230 9.83 -1.97 -4.76
C PHE A 230 10.73 -2.65 -3.72
N LEU A 231 10.57 -3.95 -3.53
CA LEU A 231 11.23 -4.70 -2.45
C LEU A 231 12.28 -5.71 -2.95
N GLY A 232 12.44 -5.82 -4.27
CA GLY A 232 13.38 -6.73 -4.90
C GLY A 232 12.87 -8.16 -5.08
N TRP A 233 13.65 -8.97 -5.82
CA TRP A 233 13.28 -10.33 -6.18
C TRP A 233 13.28 -11.29 -4.99
N GLN A 234 14.13 -11.08 -4.00
CA GLN A 234 14.20 -11.90 -2.78
C GLN A 234 12.87 -11.81 -2.00
N ALA A 235 12.39 -10.58 -1.81
CA ALA A 235 11.12 -10.35 -1.14
C ALA A 235 9.96 -10.99 -1.89
N ILE A 236 9.85 -10.78 -3.21
CA ILE A 236 8.68 -11.25 -3.96
C ILE A 236 8.58 -12.77 -4.04
N VAL A 237 9.70 -13.50 -4.07
CA VAL A 237 9.66 -14.97 -4.00
C VAL A 237 9.02 -15.44 -2.70
N VAL A 238 9.49 -14.94 -1.56
CA VAL A 238 8.97 -15.31 -0.24
C VAL A 238 7.50 -14.86 -0.10
N LEU A 239 7.19 -13.62 -0.46
CA LEU A 239 5.85 -13.04 -0.30
C LEU A 239 4.81 -13.73 -1.18
N THR A 240 5.18 -14.16 -2.39
CA THR A 240 4.28 -14.93 -3.25
C THR A 240 3.99 -16.31 -2.64
N LEU A 241 5.02 -16.99 -2.14
CA LEU A 241 4.85 -18.29 -1.49
C LEU A 241 3.97 -18.17 -0.23
N VAL A 242 4.21 -17.18 0.62
CA VAL A 242 3.40 -16.92 1.81
C VAL A 242 1.95 -16.61 1.43
N THR A 243 1.76 -15.75 0.42
CA THR A 243 0.42 -15.40 -0.08
C THR A 243 -0.34 -16.65 -0.55
N LEU A 244 0.28 -17.51 -1.34
CA LEU A 244 -0.34 -18.73 -1.82
C LEU A 244 -0.59 -19.75 -0.70
N ALA A 245 0.36 -19.90 0.22
CA ALA A 245 0.23 -20.82 1.37
C ALA A 245 -0.97 -20.46 2.26
N ILE A 246 -1.30 -19.17 2.37
CA ILE A 246 -2.47 -18.69 3.11
C ILE A 246 -3.74 -18.75 2.24
N HIS A 247 -3.65 -18.26 1.01
CA HIS A 247 -4.82 -18.09 0.13
C HIS A 247 -5.43 -19.43 -0.30
N LEU A 248 -4.61 -20.43 -0.68
CA LEU A 248 -5.10 -21.68 -1.24
C LEU A 248 -5.97 -22.49 -0.24
N PRO A 249 -5.53 -22.75 1.01
CA PRO A 249 -6.37 -23.46 1.99
C PRO A 249 -7.66 -22.68 2.31
N LEU A 250 -7.56 -21.36 2.51
CA LEU A 250 -8.73 -20.54 2.85
C LEU A 250 -9.72 -20.47 1.68
N SER A 251 -9.24 -20.41 0.45
CA SER A 251 -10.09 -20.46 -0.75
C SER A 251 -10.79 -21.82 -0.92
N ALA A 252 -10.10 -22.92 -0.58
CA ALA A 252 -10.68 -24.27 -0.58
C ALA A 252 -11.80 -24.38 0.47
N VAL A 253 -11.55 -23.92 1.70
CA VAL A 253 -12.58 -23.89 2.76
C VAL A 253 -13.77 -22.99 2.38
N ALA A 254 -13.51 -21.84 1.76
CA ALA A 254 -14.57 -20.94 1.31
C ALA A 254 -15.44 -21.51 0.18
N ARG A 255 -14.93 -22.46 -0.62
CA ARG A 255 -15.74 -23.20 -1.62
C ARG A 255 -16.79 -24.09 -0.95
N LEU A 256 -16.48 -24.63 0.23
CA LEU A 256 -17.39 -25.46 1.01
C LEU A 256 -18.45 -24.64 1.78
N ARG A 257 -18.24 -23.32 1.91
CA ARG A 257 -19.15 -22.40 2.60
C ARG A 257 -19.58 -21.26 1.66
N PRO A 258 -20.64 -21.43 0.85
CA PRO A 258 -21.02 -20.48 -0.20
C PRO A 258 -21.37 -19.06 0.30
N ARG A 259 -21.63 -18.89 1.60
CA ARG A 259 -21.86 -17.56 2.22
C ARG A 259 -20.60 -16.90 2.75
N ALA A 260 -19.45 -17.58 2.77
CA ALA A 260 -18.19 -16.99 3.24
C ALA A 260 -17.64 -16.01 2.19
N ARG A 261 -17.41 -14.77 2.62
CA ARG A 261 -16.77 -13.76 1.77
C ARG A 261 -15.32 -14.19 1.51
N ARG A 262 -14.94 -14.34 0.25
CA ARG A 262 -13.57 -14.71 -0.11
C ARG A 262 -12.66 -13.51 0.07
N ILE A 263 -11.59 -13.68 0.84
CA ILE A 263 -10.55 -12.66 0.96
C ILE A 263 -9.68 -12.74 -0.30
N PRO A 264 -9.47 -11.64 -1.02
CA PRO A 264 -8.67 -11.67 -2.24
C PRO A 264 -7.19 -11.94 -1.95
N PRO A 265 -6.45 -12.56 -2.90
CA PRO A 265 -5.03 -12.88 -2.71
C PRO A 265 -4.18 -11.61 -2.54
N THR A 266 -4.53 -10.49 -3.18
CA THR A 266 -3.85 -9.21 -3.01
C THR A 266 -3.93 -8.65 -1.58
N ALA A 267 -4.96 -9.00 -0.80
CA ALA A 267 -5.02 -8.63 0.62
C ALA A 267 -3.94 -9.37 1.43
N TRP A 268 -3.72 -10.66 1.16
CA TRP A 268 -2.65 -11.42 1.79
C TRP A 268 -1.28 -10.93 1.37
N LEU A 269 -1.11 -10.57 0.09
CA LEU A 269 0.12 -9.98 -0.42
C LEU A 269 0.41 -8.62 0.26
N ALA A 270 -0.61 -7.78 0.45
CA ALA A 270 -0.46 -6.49 1.14
C ALA A 270 -0.01 -6.67 2.60
N LEU A 271 -0.62 -7.62 3.32
CA LEU A 271 -0.24 -7.95 4.70
C LEU A 271 1.18 -8.54 4.78
N ALA A 272 1.51 -9.44 3.85
CA ALA A 272 2.84 -10.03 3.79
C ALA A 272 3.92 -8.98 3.45
N ALA A 273 3.64 -8.05 2.51
CA ALA A 273 4.53 -6.95 2.18
C ALA A 273 4.73 -5.99 3.38
N LEU A 274 3.66 -5.67 4.10
CA LEU A 274 3.77 -4.89 5.34
C LEU A 274 4.65 -5.61 6.37
N GLY A 275 4.40 -6.91 6.60
CA GLY A 275 5.21 -7.72 7.50
C GLY A 275 6.69 -7.77 7.10
N TRP A 276 6.99 -7.88 5.81
CA TRP A 276 8.35 -7.82 5.28
C TRP A 276 9.01 -6.48 5.59
N ILE A 277 8.34 -5.37 5.29
CA ILE A 277 8.86 -4.02 5.53
C ILE A 277 9.16 -3.82 7.02
N LEU A 278 8.25 -4.23 7.92
CA LEU A 278 8.43 -4.06 9.36
C LEU A 278 9.54 -4.93 9.96
N CYS A 279 9.79 -6.11 9.39
CA CYS A 279 10.75 -7.09 9.89
C CYS A 279 12.00 -7.23 9.00
N TRP A 280 12.25 -6.33 8.08
CA TRP A 280 13.25 -6.49 7.03
C TRP A 280 14.67 -6.67 7.57
N SER A 281 15.10 -5.83 8.52
CA SER A 281 16.41 -5.96 9.16
C SER A 281 16.60 -7.32 9.83
N TRP A 282 15.56 -7.81 10.49
CA TRP A 282 15.60 -9.10 11.19
C TRP A 282 15.64 -10.28 10.20
N LEU A 283 14.88 -10.21 9.09
CA LEU A 283 14.79 -11.28 8.09
C LEU A 283 16.09 -11.47 7.30
N LEU A 284 16.85 -10.40 7.07
CA LEU A 284 18.08 -10.45 6.29
C LEU A 284 19.36 -10.41 7.16
N GLY A 285 19.24 -10.50 8.48
CA GLY A 285 20.39 -10.56 9.39
C GLY A 285 21.19 -9.26 9.43
N GLY A 286 20.52 -8.12 9.31
CA GLY A 286 21.12 -6.80 9.49
C GLY A 286 21.77 -6.63 10.87
N PRO A 287 22.65 -5.65 11.05
CA PRO A 287 23.36 -5.42 12.32
C PRO A 287 22.34 -5.16 13.43
N GLN A 288 22.44 -5.96 14.49
CA GLN A 288 21.76 -5.74 15.77
C GLN A 288 22.42 -4.57 16.50
#